data_60c83d8893e9901e338383897d8cb3ad
#
_entry.id   60c83d8893e9901e338383897d8cb3ad
#
_cell.length_a   1.000
_cell.length_b   1.000
_cell.length_c   1.000
_cell.angle_alpha   90.00
_cell.angle_beta   90.00
_cell.angle_gamma   90.00
#
_symmetry.space_group_name_H-M   'P 1'
#
loop_
_entity.id
_entity.type
_entity.pdbx_description
1 polymer ?
#
loop_
_entity_poly.entity_id
_entity_poly.type
_entity_poly.pdbx_seq_one_letter_code
_entity_poly.pdbx_strand_id
1 'polypeptide(L)'
;MKKIALITDGWGRYVTYTWIQGYRNYMAAHQSDMDLYIFQSFGNFSMDEKHNAGEYNIARLPDFSEFDGILLDLATVSQPDLIAEIIERAKLSSIPAISLLEQIPGLYHSGIDNYEAISRIVEHLITEHGCRTLNFIGGPEFNRENQLRFKAYRDALLRHGIPFDEQRVIHHNYEIETGIQAFSTFKAKNLLPDAFVCVNDNTAVGVCLAAKEAGYSIPGDFLVTGFDNEDKASYYEPRITTVGFSKADIMENALLMLEKIWNGNAEETYIYAPFTYVF
;
A
#
# COMPACT_ATOMS: atom_id res chain seq x y z
N MET A 1 -29.32 10.07 -9.20
CA MET A 1 -28.52 9.21 -8.31
C MET A 1 -27.49 8.47 -9.16
N LYS A 2 -26.21 8.70 -8.93
CA LYS A 2 -25.10 8.06 -9.64
C LYS A 2 -24.75 6.73 -8.98
N LYS A 3 -24.43 5.71 -9.79
CA LYS A 3 -24.04 4.38 -9.28
C LYS A 3 -22.55 4.18 -9.43
N ILE A 4 -21.88 3.78 -8.35
CA ILE A 4 -20.45 3.56 -8.32
C ILE A 4 -20.18 2.09 -7.96
N ALA A 5 -19.41 1.37 -8.78
CA ALA A 5 -18.90 0.05 -8.47
C ALA A 5 -17.54 0.16 -7.78
N LEU A 6 -17.37 -0.44 -6.62
CA LEU A 6 -16.10 -0.65 -5.96
C LEU A 6 -15.71 -2.13 -6.04
N ILE A 7 -14.64 -2.44 -6.76
CA ILE A 7 -14.01 -3.76 -6.74
C ILE A 7 -12.87 -3.69 -5.73
N THR A 8 -12.91 -4.52 -4.71
CA THR A 8 -11.88 -4.54 -3.66
C THR A 8 -11.59 -5.97 -3.23
N ASP A 9 -10.35 -6.22 -2.84
CA ASP A 9 -9.91 -7.43 -2.17
C ASP A 9 -9.25 -7.04 -0.86
N GLY A 10 -9.33 -7.87 0.16
CA GLY A 10 -8.57 -7.54 1.35
C GLY A 10 -8.97 -8.18 2.64
N TRP A 11 -8.09 -7.95 3.56
CA TRP A 11 -8.12 -8.38 4.95
C TRP A 11 -9.35 -7.89 5.66
N GLY A 12 -10.25 -8.74 5.88
CA GLY A 12 -11.29 -8.49 6.82
C GLY A 12 -12.00 -7.14 6.63
N ARG A 13 -12.84 -6.85 7.56
CA ARG A 13 -13.78 -5.71 7.49
C ARG A 13 -13.11 -4.33 7.59
N TYR A 14 -11.86 -4.23 8.08
CA TYR A 14 -11.23 -2.92 8.35
C TYR A 14 -11.01 -2.08 7.10
N VAL A 15 -10.43 -2.64 6.04
CA VAL A 15 -10.16 -1.90 4.79
C VAL A 15 -11.47 -1.44 4.16
N THR A 16 -12.46 -2.35 4.05
CA THR A 16 -13.79 -2.01 3.53
C THR A 16 -14.48 -0.93 4.36
N TYR A 17 -14.38 -0.99 5.68
CA TYR A 17 -14.96 0.07 6.53
C TYR A 17 -14.30 1.42 6.30
N THR A 18 -13.01 1.45 6.02
CA THR A 18 -12.31 2.71 5.73
C THR A 18 -12.77 3.32 4.40
N TRP A 19 -12.98 2.47 3.38
CA TRP A 19 -13.59 2.91 2.11
C TRP A 19 -15.01 3.45 2.33
N ILE A 20 -15.83 2.74 3.09
CA ILE A 20 -17.19 3.17 3.44
C ILE A 20 -17.15 4.48 4.24
N GLN A 21 -16.19 4.64 5.15
CA GLN A 21 -16.05 5.87 5.92
C GLN A 21 -15.76 7.07 5.02
N GLY A 22 -14.79 6.95 4.10
CA GLY A 22 -14.48 8.01 3.13
C GLY A 22 -15.70 8.34 2.22
N TYR A 23 -16.41 7.31 1.75
CA TYR A 23 -17.65 7.54 1.01
C TYR A 23 -18.68 8.32 1.85
N ARG A 24 -18.92 7.94 3.09
CA ARG A 24 -19.87 8.63 3.98
C ARG A 24 -19.47 10.07 4.30
N ASN A 25 -18.18 10.30 4.54
CA ASN A 25 -17.63 11.64 4.76
C ASN A 25 -17.90 12.52 3.55
N TYR A 26 -17.58 12.01 2.34
CA TYR A 26 -17.80 12.73 1.10
C TYR A 26 -19.27 13.09 0.89
N MET A 27 -20.17 12.11 1.06
CA MET A 27 -21.61 12.32 0.93
C MET A 27 -22.13 13.38 1.90
N ALA A 28 -21.68 13.36 3.14
CA ALA A 28 -22.06 14.36 4.15
C ALA A 28 -21.55 15.77 3.83
N ALA A 29 -20.32 15.86 3.33
CA ALA A 29 -19.70 17.16 3.03
C ALA A 29 -20.27 17.84 1.77
N HIS A 30 -20.61 17.06 0.73
CA HIS A 30 -20.96 17.57 -0.60
C HIS A 30 -22.45 17.44 -0.93
N GLN A 31 -23.28 16.83 -0.06
CA GLN A 31 -24.70 16.54 -0.31
C GLN A 31 -24.92 15.84 -1.66
N SER A 32 -23.98 15.00 -2.06
CA SER A 32 -23.99 14.29 -3.34
C SER A 32 -25.04 13.17 -3.34
N ASP A 33 -25.51 12.79 -4.53
CA ASP A 33 -26.53 11.72 -4.73
C ASP A 33 -25.89 10.56 -5.48
N MET A 34 -25.22 9.67 -4.73
CA MET A 34 -24.47 8.52 -5.25
C MET A 34 -24.80 7.27 -4.43
N ASP A 35 -24.86 6.11 -5.09
CA ASP A 35 -24.91 4.79 -4.45
C ASP A 35 -23.59 4.05 -4.67
N LEU A 36 -23.02 3.47 -3.59
CA LEU A 36 -21.83 2.65 -3.64
C LEU A 36 -22.18 1.15 -3.59
N TYR A 37 -21.80 0.42 -4.64
CA TYR A 37 -21.96 -1.03 -4.76
C TYR A 37 -20.60 -1.68 -4.57
N ILE A 38 -20.44 -2.50 -3.53
CA ILE A 38 -19.15 -3.09 -3.15
C ILE A 38 -19.11 -4.56 -3.56
N PHE A 39 -18.14 -4.89 -4.40
CA PHE A 39 -17.82 -6.25 -4.83
C PHE A 39 -16.49 -6.64 -4.18
N GLN A 40 -16.60 -7.28 -3.01
CA GLN A 40 -15.44 -7.59 -2.18
C GLN A 40 -15.12 -9.08 -2.20
N SER A 41 -13.84 -9.40 -2.46
CA SER A 41 -13.24 -10.72 -2.27
C SER A 41 -12.35 -10.77 -1.02
N PHE A 42 -11.95 -11.97 -0.62
CA PHE A 42 -11.08 -12.23 0.52
C PHE A 42 -9.85 -13.06 0.11
N GLY A 43 -9.31 -12.81 -1.06
CA GLY A 43 -8.12 -13.48 -1.57
C GLY A 43 -6.85 -13.10 -0.82
N ASN A 44 -6.64 -11.82 -0.61
CA ASN A 44 -5.59 -11.24 0.22
C ASN A 44 -4.22 -11.88 0.05
N PHE A 45 -3.62 -11.76 -1.13
CA PHE A 45 -2.34 -12.38 -1.50
C PHE A 45 -2.32 -13.92 -1.40
N SER A 46 -3.46 -14.59 -1.25
CA SER A 46 -3.54 -16.04 -1.20
C SER A 46 -2.95 -16.67 -2.46
N MET A 47 -2.12 -17.67 -2.28
CA MET A 47 -1.58 -18.52 -3.36
C MET A 47 -2.41 -19.80 -3.56
N ASP A 48 -3.49 -20.00 -2.81
CA ASP A 48 -4.41 -21.12 -2.99
C ASP A 48 -5.35 -20.87 -4.18
N GLU A 49 -5.06 -21.49 -5.32
CA GLU A 49 -5.82 -21.34 -6.55
C GLU A 49 -7.30 -21.74 -6.41
N LYS A 50 -7.61 -22.75 -5.57
CA LYS A 50 -8.99 -23.21 -5.35
C LYS A 50 -9.78 -22.20 -4.53
N HIS A 51 -9.17 -21.66 -3.49
CA HIS A 51 -9.74 -20.57 -2.70
C HIS A 51 -9.98 -19.36 -3.59
N ASN A 52 -8.96 -18.94 -4.33
CA ASN A 52 -9.02 -17.76 -5.20
C ASN A 52 -10.06 -17.91 -6.32
N ALA A 53 -10.24 -19.10 -6.89
CA ALA A 53 -11.23 -19.35 -7.92
C ALA A 53 -12.67 -19.12 -7.41
N GLY A 54 -12.93 -19.38 -6.13
CA GLY A 54 -14.20 -19.07 -5.48
C GLY A 54 -14.35 -17.59 -5.16
N GLU A 55 -13.39 -17.04 -4.43
CA GLU A 55 -13.44 -15.67 -3.91
C GLU A 55 -13.45 -14.61 -5.02
N TYR A 56 -12.60 -14.75 -6.01
CA TYR A 56 -12.44 -13.73 -7.05
C TYR A 56 -13.56 -13.71 -8.08
N ASN A 57 -14.50 -14.67 -8.08
CA ASN A 57 -15.69 -14.63 -8.95
C ASN A 57 -16.55 -13.39 -8.69
N ILE A 58 -16.54 -12.84 -7.47
CA ILE A 58 -17.29 -11.64 -7.13
C ILE A 58 -16.87 -10.44 -8.02
N ALA A 59 -15.59 -10.33 -8.38
CA ALA A 59 -15.08 -9.25 -9.21
C ALA A 59 -15.55 -9.33 -10.68
N ARG A 60 -16.08 -10.48 -11.11
CA ARG A 60 -16.63 -10.70 -12.45
C ARG A 60 -18.11 -10.42 -12.56
N LEU A 61 -18.83 -10.30 -11.43
CA LEU A 61 -20.29 -10.13 -11.41
C LEU A 61 -20.76 -8.78 -11.99
N PRO A 62 -20.12 -7.62 -11.71
CA PRO A 62 -20.67 -6.36 -12.19
C PRO A 62 -20.56 -6.23 -13.72
N ASP A 63 -21.66 -5.85 -14.37
CA ASP A 63 -21.59 -5.22 -15.69
C ASP A 63 -21.28 -3.74 -15.50
N PHE A 64 -20.07 -3.33 -15.86
CA PHE A 64 -19.63 -1.95 -15.64
C PHE A 64 -20.44 -0.93 -16.42
N SER A 65 -21.14 -1.32 -17.49
CA SER A 65 -22.03 -0.43 -18.25
C SER A 65 -23.27 0.03 -17.46
N GLU A 66 -23.61 -0.65 -16.36
CA GLU A 66 -24.72 -0.26 -15.47
C GLU A 66 -24.33 0.78 -14.41
N PHE A 67 -23.06 1.20 -14.39
CA PHE A 67 -22.49 2.14 -13.41
C PHE A 67 -22.11 3.45 -14.06
N ASP A 68 -22.02 4.50 -13.26
CA ASP A 68 -21.52 5.83 -13.66
C ASP A 68 -20.05 6.03 -13.33
N GLY A 69 -19.50 5.22 -12.43
CA GLY A 69 -18.10 5.25 -12.02
C GLY A 69 -17.60 3.90 -11.50
N ILE A 70 -16.31 3.65 -11.64
CA ILE A 70 -15.65 2.42 -11.21
C ILE A 70 -14.48 2.79 -10.31
N LEU A 71 -14.40 2.16 -9.14
CA LEU A 71 -13.26 2.25 -8.21
C LEU A 71 -12.61 0.87 -8.11
N LEU A 72 -11.29 0.81 -8.28
CA LEU A 72 -10.51 -0.43 -8.28
C LEU A 72 -9.47 -0.41 -7.18
N ASP A 73 -9.65 -1.22 -6.15
CA ASP A 73 -8.67 -1.54 -5.11
C ASP A 73 -8.18 -2.98 -5.33
N LEU A 74 -7.13 -3.13 -6.14
CA LEU A 74 -6.60 -4.42 -6.59
C LEU A 74 -5.24 -4.76 -5.96
N ALA A 75 -4.75 -3.94 -5.02
CA ALA A 75 -3.40 -4.04 -4.47
C ALA A 75 -3.11 -5.39 -3.77
N THR A 76 -4.13 -6.08 -3.28
CA THR A 76 -4.01 -7.36 -2.58
C THR A 76 -4.40 -8.58 -3.41
N VAL A 77 -4.89 -8.38 -4.64
CA VAL A 77 -5.23 -9.48 -5.56
C VAL A 77 -3.96 -10.18 -6.02
N SER A 78 -3.88 -11.49 -5.82
CA SER A 78 -2.68 -12.29 -6.13
C SER A 78 -2.67 -12.92 -7.53
N GLN A 79 -3.73 -12.72 -8.33
CA GLN A 79 -3.86 -13.31 -9.66
C GLN A 79 -3.68 -12.25 -10.77
N PRO A 80 -2.51 -12.20 -11.44
CA PRO A 80 -2.22 -11.22 -12.48
C PRO A 80 -3.21 -11.24 -13.65
N ASP A 81 -3.67 -12.43 -14.06
CA ASP A 81 -4.64 -12.57 -15.16
C ASP A 81 -5.99 -11.95 -14.79
N LEU A 82 -6.45 -12.11 -13.56
CA LEU A 82 -7.67 -11.46 -13.07
C LEU A 82 -7.52 -9.94 -13.00
N ILE A 83 -6.39 -9.46 -12.50
CA ILE A 83 -6.09 -8.01 -12.47
C ILE A 83 -6.16 -7.45 -13.89
N ALA A 84 -5.52 -8.12 -14.86
CA ALA A 84 -5.54 -7.70 -16.26
C ALA A 84 -6.97 -7.72 -16.84
N GLU A 85 -7.75 -8.77 -16.56
CA GLU A 85 -9.16 -8.91 -16.97
C GLU A 85 -10.02 -7.75 -16.45
N ILE A 86 -9.93 -7.43 -15.14
CA ILE A 86 -10.72 -6.37 -14.52
C ILE A 86 -10.34 -5.00 -15.12
N ILE A 87 -9.05 -4.73 -15.27
CA ILE A 87 -8.54 -3.49 -15.86
C ILE A 87 -9.03 -3.33 -17.31
N GLU A 88 -8.94 -4.38 -18.11
CA GLU A 88 -9.41 -4.37 -19.50
C GLU A 88 -10.91 -4.10 -19.59
N ARG A 89 -11.72 -4.80 -18.79
CA ARG A 89 -13.17 -4.57 -18.72
C ARG A 89 -13.50 -3.14 -18.31
N ALA A 90 -12.80 -2.57 -17.32
CA ALA A 90 -12.99 -1.19 -16.91
C ALA A 90 -12.66 -0.21 -18.05
N LYS A 91 -11.55 -0.43 -18.79
CA LYS A 91 -11.17 0.40 -19.94
C LYS A 91 -12.17 0.30 -21.10
N LEU A 92 -12.66 -0.89 -21.39
CA LEU A 92 -13.62 -1.14 -22.49
C LEU A 92 -15.02 -0.59 -22.19
N SER A 93 -15.40 -0.44 -20.93
CA SER A 93 -16.73 0.05 -20.54
C SER A 93 -16.95 1.53 -20.90
N SER A 94 -15.88 2.30 -21.15
CA SER A 94 -15.90 3.76 -21.32
C SER A 94 -16.44 4.53 -20.09
N ILE A 95 -16.63 3.85 -18.96
CA ILE A 95 -17.03 4.45 -17.70
C ILE A 95 -15.76 4.97 -16.99
N PRO A 96 -15.81 6.16 -16.36
CA PRO A 96 -14.68 6.67 -15.59
C PRO A 96 -14.23 5.65 -14.53
N ALA A 97 -12.97 5.23 -14.61
CA ALA A 97 -12.39 4.26 -13.69
C ALA A 97 -11.20 4.87 -12.94
N ILE A 98 -11.20 4.74 -11.62
CA ILE A 98 -10.16 5.26 -10.73
C ILE A 98 -9.53 4.08 -9.98
N SER A 99 -8.23 3.95 -10.09
CA SER A 99 -7.46 3.02 -9.26
C SER A 99 -7.20 3.63 -7.88
N LEU A 100 -7.42 2.86 -6.84
CA LEU A 100 -7.15 3.21 -5.44
C LEU A 100 -5.82 2.60 -5.01
N LEU A 101 -5.01 3.35 -4.25
CA LEU A 101 -3.69 2.97 -3.75
C LEU A 101 -2.67 2.72 -4.87
N GLU A 102 -2.83 1.68 -5.65
CA GLU A 102 -1.93 1.33 -6.75
C GLU A 102 -2.24 2.14 -8.01
N GLN A 103 -1.23 2.81 -8.58
CA GLN A 103 -1.38 3.54 -9.83
C GLN A 103 -1.40 2.58 -11.03
N ILE A 104 -2.55 2.52 -11.75
CA ILE A 104 -2.73 1.68 -12.92
C ILE A 104 -2.65 2.54 -14.19
N PRO A 105 -1.71 2.25 -15.15
CA PRO A 105 -1.58 3.01 -16.38
C PRO A 105 -2.87 3.06 -17.20
N GLY A 106 -3.25 4.28 -17.59
CA GLY A 106 -4.45 4.53 -18.40
C GLY A 106 -5.75 4.59 -17.62
N LEU A 107 -5.72 4.54 -16.29
CA LEU A 107 -6.81 4.88 -15.39
C LEU A 107 -6.49 6.16 -14.63
N TYR A 108 -7.52 6.82 -14.12
CA TYR A 108 -7.35 7.83 -13.09
C TYR A 108 -6.85 7.18 -11.78
N HIS A 109 -6.26 7.97 -10.90
CA HIS A 109 -5.65 7.42 -9.70
C HIS A 109 -5.91 8.28 -8.46
N SER A 110 -6.24 7.63 -7.35
CA SER A 110 -6.23 8.21 -6.01
C SER A 110 -5.41 7.32 -5.07
N GLY A 111 -4.38 7.89 -4.45
CA GLY A 111 -3.46 7.15 -3.58
C GLY A 111 -2.59 8.08 -2.76
N ILE A 112 -1.36 7.64 -2.48
CA ILE A 112 -0.32 8.43 -1.83
C ILE A 112 0.95 8.41 -2.68
N ASP A 113 1.83 9.39 -2.48
CA ASP A 113 3.15 9.36 -3.09
C ASP A 113 4.08 8.40 -2.32
N ASN A 114 4.02 7.12 -2.67
CA ASN A 114 4.87 6.07 -2.09
C ASN A 114 6.36 6.35 -2.24
N TYR A 115 6.75 6.95 -3.38
CA TYR A 115 8.14 7.27 -3.64
C TYR A 115 8.65 8.35 -2.71
N GLU A 116 7.92 9.47 -2.60
CA GLU A 116 8.28 10.58 -1.73
C GLU A 116 8.28 10.14 -0.25
N ALA A 117 7.29 9.35 0.17
CA ALA A 117 7.18 8.87 1.54
C ALA A 117 8.41 8.05 1.98
N ILE A 118 8.82 7.08 1.17
CA ILE A 118 10.02 6.27 1.49
C ILE A 118 11.31 7.06 1.29
N SER A 119 11.40 7.92 0.27
CA SER A 119 12.58 8.78 0.08
C SER A 119 12.90 9.56 1.35
N ARG A 120 11.90 10.22 1.95
CA ARG A 120 12.10 11.02 3.16
C ARG A 120 12.45 10.17 4.39
N ILE A 121 11.85 8.98 4.55
CA ILE A 121 12.25 8.07 5.65
C ILE A 121 13.72 7.70 5.53
N VAL A 122 14.16 7.26 4.35
CA VAL A 122 15.55 6.87 4.13
C VAL A 122 16.49 8.05 4.30
N GLU A 123 16.13 9.22 3.79
CA GLU A 123 16.90 10.44 4.01
C GLU A 123 17.02 10.79 5.49
N HIS A 124 15.92 10.73 6.24
CA HIS A 124 15.93 10.96 7.70
C HIS A 124 16.86 9.99 8.43
N LEU A 125 16.82 8.70 8.12
CA LEU A 125 17.74 7.72 8.70
C LEU A 125 19.20 8.05 8.41
N ILE A 126 19.52 8.54 7.22
CA ILE A 126 20.88 8.88 6.80
C ILE A 126 21.35 10.20 7.42
N THR A 127 20.52 11.25 7.38
CA THR A 127 20.92 12.60 7.76
C THR A 127 20.81 12.85 9.26
N GLU A 128 19.74 12.42 9.90
CA GLU A 128 19.50 12.67 11.32
C GLU A 128 20.10 11.60 12.24
N HIS A 129 20.12 10.34 11.77
CA HIS A 129 20.65 9.22 12.56
C HIS A 129 22.02 8.72 12.11
N GLY A 130 22.55 9.25 11.00
CA GLY A 130 23.88 8.90 10.50
C GLY A 130 24.00 7.48 9.95
N CYS A 131 22.90 6.81 9.65
CA CYS A 131 22.90 5.45 9.11
C CYS A 131 23.71 5.36 7.80
N ARG A 132 24.54 4.33 7.68
CA ARG A 132 25.34 4.07 6.48
C ARG A 132 25.10 2.70 5.90
N THR A 133 24.54 1.79 6.69
CA THR A 133 24.12 0.47 6.25
C THR A 133 22.62 0.33 6.50
N LEU A 134 21.85 0.21 5.42
CA LEU A 134 20.41 0.06 5.49
C LEU A 134 20.01 -1.24 4.80
N ASN A 135 19.08 -1.99 5.40
CA ASN A 135 18.49 -3.17 4.77
C ASN A 135 17.03 -2.87 4.40
N PHE A 136 16.65 -3.27 3.19
CA PHE A 136 15.27 -3.15 2.72
C PHE A 136 14.56 -4.49 2.81
N ILE A 137 13.36 -4.50 3.41
CA ILE A 137 12.50 -5.67 3.45
C ILE A 137 11.19 -5.30 2.73
N GLY A 138 11.07 -5.78 1.49
CA GLY A 138 10.00 -5.46 0.57
C GLY A 138 8.88 -6.50 0.52
N GLY A 139 7.76 -6.08 -0.07
CA GLY A 139 6.63 -6.93 -0.43
C GLY A 139 6.86 -7.70 -1.74
N PRO A 140 5.80 -8.25 -2.36
CA PRO A 140 5.90 -8.97 -3.63
C PRO A 140 6.47 -8.08 -4.74
N GLU A 141 7.42 -8.61 -5.51
CA GLU A 141 8.13 -7.84 -6.53
C GLU A 141 7.20 -7.32 -7.65
N PHE A 142 6.11 -8.02 -7.93
CA PHE A 142 5.13 -7.59 -8.93
C PHE A 142 4.24 -6.43 -8.45
N ASN A 143 4.17 -6.18 -7.14
CA ASN A 143 3.34 -5.10 -6.59
C ASN A 143 3.97 -3.74 -6.86
N ARG A 144 3.21 -2.84 -7.49
CA ARG A 144 3.71 -1.53 -7.95
C ARG A 144 4.05 -0.58 -6.81
N GLU A 145 3.29 -0.60 -5.72
CA GLU A 145 3.62 0.21 -4.54
C GLU A 145 4.97 -0.22 -3.97
N ASN A 146 5.19 -1.55 -3.84
CA ASN A 146 6.49 -2.09 -3.44
C ASN A 146 7.62 -1.65 -4.38
N GLN A 147 7.38 -1.68 -5.70
CA GLN A 147 8.37 -1.23 -6.69
C GLN A 147 8.73 0.25 -6.52
N LEU A 148 7.75 1.12 -6.25
CA LEU A 148 7.97 2.54 -5.99
C LEU A 148 8.73 2.77 -4.68
N ARG A 149 8.35 2.06 -3.60
CA ARG A 149 9.04 2.10 -2.30
C ARG A 149 10.50 1.63 -2.44
N PHE A 150 10.72 0.53 -3.14
CA PHE A 150 12.06 0.00 -3.39
C PHE A 150 12.90 0.95 -4.26
N LYS A 151 12.31 1.53 -5.31
CA LYS A 151 12.98 2.54 -6.13
C LYS A 151 13.39 3.75 -5.29
N ALA A 152 12.51 4.24 -4.43
CA ALA A 152 12.77 5.36 -3.54
C ALA A 152 13.97 5.08 -2.60
N TYR A 153 13.99 3.90 -2.00
CA TYR A 153 15.11 3.44 -1.17
C TYR A 153 16.44 3.46 -1.93
N ARG A 154 16.49 2.86 -3.12
CA ARG A 154 17.71 2.83 -3.95
C ARG A 154 18.19 4.23 -4.34
N ASP A 155 17.26 5.06 -4.80
CA ASP A 155 17.56 6.41 -5.25
C ASP A 155 18.05 7.29 -4.08
N ALA A 156 17.50 7.11 -2.87
CA ALA A 156 17.97 7.81 -1.67
C ALA A 156 19.38 7.39 -1.29
N LEU A 157 19.72 6.09 -1.31
CA LEU A 157 21.09 5.63 -1.10
C LEU A 157 22.06 6.28 -2.10
N LEU A 158 21.68 6.29 -3.38
CA LEU A 158 22.51 6.86 -4.44
C LEU A 158 22.74 8.37 -4.23
N ARG A 159 21.70 9.13 -3.88
CA ARG A 159 21.82 10.57 -3.60
C ARG A 159 22.80 10.88 -2.46
N HIS A 160 22.88 9.98 -1.49
CA HIS A 160 23.77 10.13 -0.34
C HIS A 160 25.13 9.41 -0.49
N GLY A 161 25.43 8.90 -1.69
CA GLY A 161 26.71 8.23 -1.97
C GLY A 161 26.90 6.90 -1.23
N ILE A 162 25.81 6.25 -0.82
CA ILE A 162 25.82 4.92 -0.18
C ILE A 162 25.70 3.87 -1.29
N PRO A 163 26.67 2.95 -1.43
CA PRO A 163 26.59 1.90 -2.43
C PRO A 163 25.38 0.99 -2.21
N PHE A 164 24.64 0.72 -3.28
CA PHE A 164 23.57 -0.27 -3.25
C PHE A 164 24.15 -1.69 -3.23
N ASP A 165 23.65 -2.53 -2.33
CA ASP A 165 24.04 -3.93 -2.18
C ASP A 165 22.78 -4.82 -2.19
N GLU A 166 22.65 -5.67 -3.22
CA GLU A 166 21.52 -6.60 -3.37
C GLU A 166 21.41 -7.60 -2.21
N GLN A 167 22.51 -7.92 -1.53
CA GLN A 167 22.48 -8.81 -0.38
C GLN A 167 21.72 -8.22 0.84
N ARG A 168 21.49 -6.90 0.84
CA ARG A 168 20.76 -6.15 1.85
C ARG A 168 19.29 -5.97 1.52
N VAL A 169 18.78 -6.71 0.52
CA VAL A 169 17.39 -6.63 0.07
C VAL A 169 16.75 -8.01 0.14
N ILE A 170 15.55 -8.06 0.71
CA ILE A 170 14.69 -9.26 0.71
C ILE A 170 13.30 -8.82 0.28
N HIS A 171 12.74 -9.49 -0.72
CA HIS A 171 11.34 -9.35 -1.11
C HIS A 171 10.58 -10.63 -0.77
N HIS A 172 9.37 -10.48 -0.21
CA HIS A 172 8.48 -11.60 0.06
C HIS A 172 7.01 -11.13 0.05
N ASN A 173 6.26 -11.30 1.14
CA ASN A 173 4.90 -10.78 1.32
C ASN A 173 4.88 -9.67 2.38
N TYR A 174 3.69 -9.17 2.71
CA TYR A 174 3.50 -8.07 3.67
C TYR A 174 3.24 -8.57 5.11
N GLU A 175 3.61 -9.80 5.43
CA GLU A 175 3.30 -10.45 6.69
C GLU A 175 4.40 -10.30 7.75
N ILE A 176 4.03 -10.51 9.02
CA ILE A 176 4.96 -10.49 10.16
C ILE A 176 6.08 -11.53 9.97
N GLU A 177 5.73 -12.71 9.46
CA GLU A 177 6.67 -13.78 9.17
C GLU A 177 7.79 -13.35 8.25
N THR A 178 7.52 -12.49 7.30
CA THR A 178 8.56 -11.93 6.40
C THR A 178 9.62 -11.17 7.18
N GLY A 179 9.22 -10.33 8.12
CA GLY A 179 10.15 -9.61 8.99
C GLY A 179 11.02 -10.54 9.83
N ILE A 180 10.39 -11.58 10.44
CA ILE A 180 11.10 -12.58 11.25
C ILE A 180 12.15 -13.34 10.42
N GLN A 181 11.77 -13.81 9.25
CA GLN A 181 12.65 -14.56 8.35
C GLN A 181 13.78 -13.68 7.78
N ALA A 182 13.46 -12.45 7.41
CA ALA A 182 14.43 -11.49 6.89
C ALA A 182 15.49 -11.14 7.93
N PHE A 183 15.09 -10.82 9.17
CA PHE A 183 16.03 -10.58 10.27
C PHE A 183 16.94 -11.78 10.48
N SER A 184 16.39 -12.99 10.57
CA SER A 184 17.15 -14.22 10.77
C SER A 184 18.15 -14.45 9.64
N THR A 185 17.76 -14.18 8.40
CA THR A 185 18.61 -14.31 7.21
C THR A 185 19.77 -13.31 7.24
N PHE A 186 19.50 -12.03 7.53
CA PHE A 186 20.55 -11.01 7.61
C PHE A 186 21.52 -11.29 8.77
N LYS A 187 20.99 -11.72 9.93
CA LYS A 187 21.82 -12.13 11.06
C LYS A 187 22.77 -13.29 10.71
N ALA A 188 22.25 -14.34 10.07
CA ALA A 188 23.03 -15.50 9.67
C ALA A 188 24.15 -15.16 8.67
N LYS A 189 23.94 -14.13 7.83
CA LYS A 189 24.91 -13.63 6.87
C LYS A 189 25.87 -12.57 7.44
N ASN A 190 25.77 -12.19 8.72
CA ASN A 190 26.47 -11.05 9.34
C ASN A 190 26.21 -9.72 8.60
N LEU A 191 24.98 -9.49 8.15
CA LEU A 191 24.55 -8.31 7.41
C LEU A 191 23.54 -7.47 8.21
N LEU A 192 23.61 -7.46 9.55
CA LEU A 192 22.76 -6.56 10.34
C LEU A 192 23.11 -5.10 10.01
N PRO A 193 22.09 -4.23 9.82
CA PRO A 193 22.29 -2.85 9.38
C PRO A 193 22.29 -1.87 10.55
N ASP A 194 22.52 -0.58 10.26
CA ASP A 194 22.20 0.52 11.17
C ASP A 194 20.67 0.73 11.22
N ALA A 195 19.96 0.47 10.10
CA ALA A 195 18.51 0.59 10.04
C ALA A 195 17.86 -0.43 9.09
N PHE A 196 16.69 -0.96 9.50
CA PHE A 196 15.78 -1.70 8.64
C PHE A 196 14.71 -0.76 8.09
N VAL A 197 14.58 -0.71 6.75
CA VAL A 197 13.51 -0.04 6.03
C VAL A 197 12.50 -1.11 5.62
N CYS A 198 11.42 -1.22 6.37
CA CYS A 198 10.39 -2.23 6.12
C CYS A 198 9.28 -1.64 5.24
N VAL A 199 8.79 -2.43 4.31
CA VAL A 199 7.75 -2.02 3.35
C VAL A 199 6.43 -1.68 4.04
N ASN A 200 6.14 -2.29 5.19
CA ASN A 200 4.95 -2.01 6.01
C ASN A 200 5.19 -2.31 7.51
N ASP A 201 4.22 -2.00 8.33
CA ASP A 201 4.30 -2.17 9.78
C ASP A 201 4.29 -3.65 10.22
N ASN A 202 3.63 -4.54 9.50
CA ASN A 202 3.69 -5.98 9.78
C ASN A 202 5.12 -6.50 9.71
N THR A 203 5.80 -6.17 8.62
CA THR A 203 7.20 -6.56 8.42
C THR A 203 8.11 -5.95 9.49
N ALA A 204 7.87 -4.69 9.85
CA ALA A 204 8.63 -4.01 10.91
C ALA A 204 8.43 -4.69 12.27
N VAL A 205 7.18 -5.04 12.64
CA VAL A 205 6.88 -5.81 13.85
C VAL A 205 7.59 -7.15 13.83
N GLY A 206 7.62 -7.85 12.70
CA GLY A 206 8.33 -9.12 12.55
C GLY A 206 9.83 -8.99 12.83
N VAL A 207 10.48 -7.94 12.30
CA VAL A 207 11.90 -7.62 12.60
C VAL A 207 12.09 -7.39 14.11
N CYS A 208 11.22 -6.56 14.71
CA CYS A 208 11.31 -6.24 16.13
C CYS A 208 11.14 -7.48 17.02
N LEU A 209 10.22 -8.39 16.70
CA LEU A 209 10.00 -9.65 17.43
C LEU A 209 11.26 -10.54 17.39
N ALA A 210 11.79 -10.78 16.19
CA ALA A 210 12.96 -11.63 16.00
C ALA A 210 14.24 -11.02 16.62
N ALA A 211 14.38 -9.71 16.54
CA ALA A 211 15.49 -8.99 17.17
C ALA A 211 15.47 -9.13 18.70
N LYS A 212 14.30 -8.91 19.31
CA LYS A 212 14.11 -9.04 20.77
C LYS A 212 14.40 -10.48 21.24
N GLU A 213 13.90 -11.49 20.51
CA GLU A 213 14.18 -12.89 20.82
C GLU A 213 15.67 -13.22 20.72
N ALA A 214 16.38 -12.58 19.77
CA ALA A 214 17.81 -12.75 19.57
C ALA A 214 18.68 -11.89 20.52
N GLY A 215 18.08 -11.13 21.45
CA GLY A 215 18.75 -10.33 22.46
C GLY A 215 19.22 -8.95 22.02
N TYR A 216 18.73 -8.45 20.87
CA TYR A 216 19.01 -7.10 20.39
C TYR A 216 18.03 -6.08 20.94
N SER A 217 18.49 -4.85 21.09
CA SER A 217 17.75 -3.68 21.55
C SER A 217 17.42 -2.74 20.39
N ILE A 218 16.18 -2.31 20.30
CA ILE A 218 15.72 -1.29 19.36
C ILE A 218 15.30 -0.08 20.20
N PRO A 219 15.81 1.12 19.93
CA PRO A 219 16.70 1.53 18.82
C PRO A 219 18.21 1.35 19.12
N GLY A 220 18.61 0.69 20.20
CA GLY A 220 19.99 0.65 20.69
C GLY A 220 21.00 0.03 19.73
N ASP A 221 20.68 -1.10 19.11
CA ASP A 221 21.56 -1.80 18.18
C ASP A 221 21.31 -1.40 16.72
N PHE A 222 20.06 -1.11 16.36
CA PHE A 222 19.64 -0.64 15.03
C PHE A 222 18.27 -0.01 15.09
N LEU A 223 17.93 0.77 14.06
CA LEU A 223 16.61 1.37 13.88
C LEU A 223 15.70 0.48 13.03
N VAL A 224 14.38 0.64 13.20
CA VAL A 224 13.38 -0.05 12.40
C VAL A 224 12.30 0.95 11.99
N THR A 225 11.98 0.98 10.68
CA THR A 225 10.87 1.80 10.16
C THR A 225 9.85 0.93 9.45
N GLY A 226 8.59 1.30 9.55
CA GLY A 226 7.45 0.68 8.90
C GLY A 226 6.75 1.62 7.92
N PHE A 227 5.52 1.25 7.56
CA PHE A 227 4.61 1.99 6.68
C PHE A 227 3.17 1.55 6.97
N ASP A 228 2.18 2.41 6.77
CA ASP A 228 0.73 2.28 6.94
C ASP A 228 0.19 2.87 8.26
N ASN A 229 1.01 3.04 9.30
CA ASN A 229 0.60 3.46 10.65
C ASN A 229 -0.57 2.62 11.18
N GLU A 230 -0.44 1.29 11.07
CA GLU A 230 -1.42 0.39 11.65
C GLU A 230 -1.37 0.44 13.19
N ASP A 231 -2.51 0.17 13.85
CA ASP A 231 -2.64 0.22 15.31
C ASP A 231 -1.51 -0.53 16.04
N LYS A 232 -1.10 -1.68 15.48
CA LYS A 232 -0.02 -2.49 16.06
C LYS A 232 1.33 -1.77 16.14
N ALA A 233 1.64 -0.88 15.19
CA ALA A 233 2.88 -0.09 15.21
C ALA A 233 2.91 0.89 16.39
N SER A 234 1.75 1.43 16.78
CA SER A 234 1.61 2.35 17.90
C SER A 234 1.60 1.68 19.27
N TYR A 235 1.18 0.41 19.35
CA TYR A 235 1.14 -0.38 20.60
C TYR A 235 2.40 -1.23 20.81
N TYR A 236 3.24 -1.38 19.82
CA TYR A 236 4.49 -2.11 19.96
C TYR A 236 5.49 -1.31 20.80
N GLU A 237 6.32 -1.97 21.60
CA GLU A 237 7.37 -1.33 22.39
C GLU A 237 8.76 -1.87 21.98
N PRO A 238 9.64 -0.97 21.47
CA PRO A 238 9.44 0.47 21.23
C PRO A 238 8.47 0.74 20.11
N ARG A 239 7.81 1.91 20.08
CA ARG A 239 6.95 2.33 18.97
C ARG A 239 7.74 2.34 17.67
N ILE A 240 7.10 1.92 16.60
CA ILE A 240 7.72 1.85 15.28
C ILE A 240 7.52 3.18 14.56
N THR A 241 8.61 3.78 14.10
CA THR A 241 8.54 4.92 13.17
C THR A 241 7.90 4.48 11.87
N THR A 242 6.84 5.14 11.45
CA THR A 242 6.03 4.73 10.29
C THR A 242 5.47 5.91 9.50
N VAL A 243 4.96 5.64 8.30
CA VAL A 243 4.20 6.59 7.48
C VAL A 243 2.71 6.34 7.69
N GLY A 244 2.01 7.36 8.19
CA GLY A 244 0.55 7.34 8.33
C GLY A 244 -0.15 8.07 7.20
N PHE A 245 -1.24 7.50 6.69
CA PHE A 245 -2.13 8.12 5.73
C PHE A 245 -3.57 7.62 5.91
N SER A 246 -4.52 8.39 5.38
CA SER A 246 -5.94 8.05 5.49
C SER A 246 -6.47 7.41 4.21
N LYS A 247 -6.87 6.15 4.29
CA LYS A 247 -7.59 5.48 3.19
C LYS A 247 -8.96 6.14 2.94
N ALA A 248 -9.57 6.73 3.98
CA ALA A 248 -10.81 7.49 3.83
C ALA A 248 -10.59 8.72 2.94
N ASP A 249 -9.48 9.46 3.12
CA ASP A 249 -9.14 10.62 2.27
C ASP A 249 -8.88 10.19 0.82
N ILE A 250 -8.30 9.02 0.60
CA ILE A 250 -8.10 8.45 -0.74
C ILE A 250 -9.46 8.20 -1.41
N MET A 251 -10.44 7.66 -0.68
CA MET A 251 -11.80 7.46 -1.20
C MET A 251 -12.48 8.81 -1.49
N GLU A 252 -12.38 9.77 -0.58
CA GLU A 252 -12.94 11.12 -0.77
C GLU A 252 -12.36 11.78 -2.03
N ASN A 253 -11.06 11.71 -2.23
CA ASN A 253 -10.38 12.19 -3.44
C ASN A 253 -10.84 11.47 -4.72
N ALA A 254 -11.08 10.16 -4.65
CA ALA A 254 -11.58 9.39 -5.79
C ALA A 254 -13.01 9.83 -6.17
N LEU A 255 -13.89 10.05 -5.19
CA LEU A 255 -15.25 10.55 -5.44
C LEU A 255 -15.24 11.97 -5.99
N LEU A 256 -14.40 12.85 -5.45
CA LEU A 256 -14.18 14.20 -5.98
C LEU A 256 -13.70 14.15 -7.44
N MET A 257 -12.80 13.23 -7.76
CA MET A 257 -12.31 13.04 -9.12
C MET A 257 -13.42 12.55 -10.06
N LEU A 258 -14.28 11.61 -9.64
CA LEU A 258 -15.44 11.20 -10.43
C LEU A 258 -16.37 12.37 -10.72
N GLU A 259 -16.68 13.20 -9.74
CA GLU A 259 -17.51 14.40 -9.97
C GLU A 259 -16.88 15.39 -10.96
N LYS A 260 -15.56 15.61 -10.85
CA LYS A 260 -14.83 16.45 -11.80
C LYS A 260 -14.92 15.89 -13.23
N ILE A 261 -14.78 14.56 -13.38
CA ILE A 261 -14.88 13.90 -14.69
C ILE A 261 -16.30 14.04 -15.26
N TRP A 262 -17.34 13.77 -14.48
CA TRP A 262 -18.74 13.88 -14.93
C TRP A 262 -19.12 15.31 -15.33
N ASN A 263 -18.51 16.32 -14.70
CA ASN A 263 -18.73 17.74 -14.99
C ASN A 263 -17.81 18.27 -16.10
N GLY A 264 -16.95 17.44 -16.70
CA GLY A 264 -16.00 17.85 -17.74
C GLY A 264 -14.84 18.72 -17.25
N ASN A 265 -14.55 18.71 -15.95
CA ASN A 265 -13.56 19.58 -15.29
C ASN A 265 -12.32 18.79 -14.79
N ALA A 266 -12.09 17.58 -15.28
CA ALA A 266 -10.93 16.78 -14.89
C ALA A 266 -9.68 17.23 -15.66
N GLU A 267 -8.83 18.02 -15.01
CA GLU A 267 -7.53 18.47 -15.54
C GLU A 267 -6.40 17.49 -15.17
N GLU A 268 -6.51 16.81 -14.03
CA GLU A 268 -5.51 15.91 -13.50
C GLU A 268 -5.96 14.45 -13.59
N THR A 269 -5.01 13.55 -13.81
CA THR A 269 -5.27 12.11 -13.87
C THR A 269 -5.00 11.40 -12.55
N TYR A 270 -4.47 12.10 -11.55
CA TYR A 270 -4.21 11.55 -10.21
C TYR A 270 -4.41 12.62 -9.12
N ILE A 271 -4.74 12.14 -7.92
CA ILE A 271 -4.78 12.93 -6.68
C ILE A 271 -4.09 12.12 -5.58
N TYR A 272 -3.12 12.71 -4.90
CA TYR A 272 -2.51 12.11 -3.72
C TYR A 272 -3.11 12.65 -2.43
N ALA A 273 -3.49 11.71 -1.55
CA ALA A 273 -3.81 12.05 -0.17
C ALA A 273 -2.53 12.43 0.60
N PRO A 274 -2.62 13.32 1.58
CA PRO A 274 -1.48 13.65 2.42
C PRO A 274 -1.05 12.46 3.27
N PHE A 275 0.23 12.40 3.59
CA PHE A 275 0.79 11.45 4.54
C PHE A 275 1.60 12.18 5.63
N THR A 276 1.78 11.52 6.76
CA THR A 276 2.53 12.05 7.92
C THR A 276 3.53 11.01 8.40
N TYR A 277 4.60 11.47 9.04
CA TYR A 277 5.52 10.57 9.75
C TYR A 277 5.11 10.51 11.21
N VAL A 278 5.12 9.30 11.77
CA VAL A 278 4.89 9.00 13.17
C VAL A 278 6.19 8.44 13.73
N PHE A 279 6.76 9.19 14.67
CA PHE A 279 8.05 8.86 15.31
C PHE A 279 7.86 8.32 16.73
#